data_2e17520b4a9c95ba5d312a225a4c7cd3
#
_entry.id   2e17520b4a9c95ba5d312a225a4c7cd3
#
_cell.length_a   1.000
_cell.length_b   1.000
_cell.length_c   1.000
_cell.angle_alpha   90.00
_cell.angle_beta   90.00
_cell.angle_gamma   90.00
#
_symmetry.space_group_name_H-M   'P 1'
#
loop_
_entity.id
_entity.type
_entity.pdbx_description
1 polymer ?
#
loop_
_entity_poly.entity_id
_entity_poly.type
_entity_poly.pdbx_seq_one_letter_code
_entity_poly.pdbx_strand_id
1 'polypeptide(L)'
;MVIRVGTASWTDRTLIRDTDWYPERSMSAEDRLKYYASQFDVVEVDATYYYPPSQELVGLWTERTPADFRMDVKAFSLLTHHPARRDAVWDEVLAQVPAEHADRGSIYLSHLPEAAVDLAFAKFAEALLPLHSAGKLGGVFLQFPRWFTNRRDNRRYLDSLAERLPGYDVAVEFRHASWFSGDSGPKTLRQLEAQGLAYVCVDEPQGFDSSVPPVLATTTDLAVIRFHGHNAETWEASGISPAERFRYLYSDEELARWAPQVTELAATASETHAIFNNCYQDYGVRNAAQLLDLLD
;
A
#
# COMPACT_ATOMS: atom_id res chain seq x y z
N MET A 1 -11.62 10.49 -15.68
CA MET A 1 -10.22 10.05 -15.52
C MET A 1 -9.51 11.08 -14.65
N VAL A 2 -9.01 10.67 -13.51
CA VAL A 2 -8.23 11.51 -12.59
C VAL A 2 -6.91 10.76 -12.31
N ILE A 3 -5.78 11.42 -12.49
CA ILE A 3 -4.47 10.88 -12.09
C ILE A 3 -4.04 11.63 -10.84
N ARG A 4 -3.66 10.89 -9.81
CA ARG A 4 -3.11 11.41 -8.56
C ARG A 4 -1.71 10.84 -8.35
N VAL A 5 -0.79 11.70 -8.02
CA VAL A 5 0.60 11.30 -7.75
C VAL A 5 0.94 11.66 -6.31
N GLY A 6 1.59 10.74 -5.62
CA GLY A 6 1.99 10.95 -4.24
C GLY A 6 3.04 9.94 -3.79
N THR A 7 3.21 9.81 -2.49
CA THR A 7 4.24 8.96 -1.88
C THR A 7 3.68 8.01 -0.83
N ALA A 8 4.42 6.94 -0.55
CA ALA A 8 4.15 6.06 0.59
C ALA A 8 4.72 6.68 1.87
N SER A 9 3.88 7.38 2.62
CA SER A 9 4.16 8.16 3.81
C SER A 9 4.50 9.64 3.58
N TRP A 10 4.01 10.48 4.50
CA TRP A 10 4.39 11.88 4.66
C TRP A 10 5.24 12.08 5.94
N THR A 11 5.52 11.00 6.68
CA THR A 11 6.25 11.04 7.96
C THR A 11 7.52 10.20 7.96
N ASP A 12 8.06 9.90 6.76
CA ASP A 12 9.32 9.17 6.69
C ASP A 12 10.41 9.87 7.49
N ARG A 13 11.16 9.07 8.27
CA ARG A 13 12.16 9.62 9.19
C ARG A 13 13.30 10.31 8.46
N THR A 14 13.70 9.78 7.30
CA THR A 14 14.81 10.36 6.53
C THR A 14 14.36 11.66 5.84
N LEU A 15 13.13 11.73 5.36
CA LEU A 15 12.54 12.95 4.83
C LEU A 15 12.53 14.07 5.89
N ILE A 16 12.07 13.77 7.11
CA ILE A 16 11.94 14.78 8.17
C ILE A 16 13.30 15.22 8.73
N ARG A 17 14.27 14.30 8.90
CA ARG A 17 15.50 14.57 9.63
C ARG A 17 16.65 15.03 8.73
N ASP A 18 16.70 14.47 7.51
CA ASP A 18 17.88 14.53 6.66
C ASP A 18 17.68 15.46 5.46
N THR A 19 16.51 16.12 5.38
CA THR A 19 16.18 17.07 4.30
C THR A 19 15.54 18.35 4.82
N ASP A 20 15.44 19.35 3.97
CA ASP A 20 14.70 20.60 4.20
C ASP A 20 13.42 20.66 3.34
N TRP A 21 12.83 19.51 2.99
CA TRP A 21 11.58 19.46 2.22
C TRP A 21 10.41 20.09 2.98
N TYR A 22 10.31 19.81 4.29
CA TYR A 22 9.38 20.54 5.15
C TYR A 22 9.95 21.92 5.51
N PRO A 23 9.15 23.00 5.43
CA PRO A 23 9.60 24.37 5.69
C PRO A 23 10.28 24.57 7.05
N GLU A 24 9.78 23.84 8.07
CA GLU A 24 10.32 23.91 9.42
C GLU A 24 10.45 22.51 10.03
N ARG A 25 11.60 22.23 10.63
CA ARG A 25 11.84 20.94 11.33
C ARG A 25 10.94 20.72 12.54
N SER A 26 10.48 21.82 13.17
CA SER A 26 9.61 21.81 14.35
C SER A 26 8.12 21.61 14.03
N MET A 27 7.73 21.48 12.76
CA MET A 27 6.33 21.28 12.37
C MET A 27 5.67 20.16 13.16
N SER A 28 4.44 20.40 13.60
CA SER A 28 3.60 19.35 14.21
C SER A 28 3.22 18.27 13.18
N ALA A 29 2.73 17.13 13.66
CA ALA A 29 2.21 16.08 12.75
C ALA A 29 1.05 16.60 11.89
N GLU A 30 0.23 17.49 12.44
CA GLU A 30 -0.85 18.16 11.72
C GLU A 30 -0.33 19.07 10.61
N ASP A 31 0.63 19.95 10.93
CA ASP A 31 1.18 20.89 9.96
C ASP A 31 1.89 20.17 8.82
N ARG A 32 2.60 19.06 9.13
CA ARG A 32 3.22 18.23 8.10
C ARG A 32 2.18 17.60 7.16
N LEU A 33 1.07 17.09 7.69
CA LEU A 33 0.02 16.52 6.84
C LEU A 33 -0.63 17.61 5.96
N LYS A 34 -0.91 18.79 6.52
CA LYS A 34 -1.44 19.92 5.77
C LYS A 34 -0.46 20.40 4.69
N TYR A 35 0.82 20.49 5.01
CA TYR A 35 1.85 20.85 4.03
C TYR A 35 1.95 19.80 2.92
N TYR A 36 2.01 18.51 3.27
CA TYR A 36 2.02 17.42 2.29
C TYR A 36 0.82 17.50 1.35
N ALA A 37 -0.39 17.66 1.90
CA ALA A 37 -1.62 17.76 1.14
C ALA A 37 -1.76 19.06 0.32
N SER A 38 -0.87 20.04 0.52
CA SER A 38 -0.74 21.21 -0.37
C SER A 38 0.19 20.97 -1.56
N GLN A 39 0.94 19.87 -1.57
CA GLN A 39 1.88 19.51 -2.64
C GLN A 39 1.37 18.34 -3.49
N PHE A 40 0.60 17.44 -2.92
CA PHE A 40 0.10 16.22 -3.56
C PHE A 40 -1.36 15.96 -3.21
N ASP A 41 -2.07 15.25 -4.09
CA ASP A 41 -3.50 14.95 -3.95
C ASP A 41 -3.78 13.57 -3.33
N VAL A 42 -2.75 12.75 -3.15
CA VAL A 42 -2.85 11.41 -2.59
C VAL A 42 -1.65 11.09 -1.72
N VAL A 43 -1.87 10.27 -0.71
CA VAL A 43 -0.80 9.65 0.09
C VAL A 43 -1.14 8.21 0.44
N GLU A 44 -0.16 7.32 0.45
CA GLU A 44 -0.31 6.01 1.10
C GLU A 44 0.08 6.12 2.58
N VAL A 45 -0.79 5.61 3.44
CA VAL A 45 -0.55 5.51 4.88
C VAL A 45 0.04 4.13 5.16
N ASP A 46 1.37 4.03 5.18
CA ASP A 46 2.09 2.77 5.35
C ASP A 46 2.26 2.35 6.83
N ALA A 47 2.17 3.29 7.76
CA ALA A 47 2.32 3.03 9.20
C ALA A 47 1.26 2.07 9.77
N THR A 48 0.09 2.02 9.16
CA THR A 48 -1.02 1.13 9.52
C THR A 48 -0.71 -0.35 9.34
N TYR A 49 0.32 -0.66 8.55
CA TYR A 49 0.87 -2.01 8.44
C TYR A 49 1.42 -2.54 9.78
N TYR A 50 2.03 -1.68 10.59
CA TYR A 50 2.64 -2.06 11.86
C TYR A 50 1.64 -2.04 13.03
N TYR A 51 0.75 -1.05 13.03
CA TYR A 51 -0.28 -0.85 14.03
C TYR A 51 -1.55 -0.35 13.35
N PRO A 52 -2.69 -1.04 13.51
CA PRO A 52 -3.94 -0.55 12.97
C PRO A 52 -4.28 0.81 13.60
N PRO A 53 -4.81 1.76 12.83
CA PRO A 53 -5.14 3.08 13.33
C PRO A 53 -6.36 3.02 14.24
N SER A 54 -6.49 3.99 15.15
CA SER A 54 -7.76 4.23 15.83
C SER A 54 -8.70 5.05 14.93
N GLN A 55 -9.99 4.88 15.10
CA GLN A 55 -11.01 5.68 14.39
C GLN A 55 -10.83 7.19 14.66
N GLU A 56 -10.41 7.58 15.88
CA GLU A 56 -10.09 8.96 16.23
C GLU A 56 -8.94 9.51 15.39
N LEU A 57 -7.83 8.75 15.25
CA LEU A 57 -6.69 9.15 14.43
C LEU A 57 -7.07 9.32 12.96
N VAL A 58 -7.89 8.40 12.43
CA VAL A 58 -8.41 8.47 11.06
C VAL A 58 -9.31 9.69 10.87
N GLY A 59 -10.12 10.03 11.89
CA GLY A 59 -10.90 11.26 11.92
C GLY A 59 -10.03 12.52 11.80
N LEU A 60 -8.92 12.57 12.55
CA LEU A 60 -7.96 13.68 12.45
C LEU A 60 -7.34 13.79 11.06
N TRP A 61 -7.01 12.67 10.39
CA TRP A 61 -6.51 12.71 9.01
C TRP A 61 -7.56 13.28 8.06
N THR A 62 -8.81 12.88 8.25
CA THR A 62 -9.95 13.34 7.45
C THR A 62 -10.14 14.86 7.57
N GLU A 63 -10.06 15.40 8.78
CA GLU A 63 -10.25 16.83 9.07
C GLU A 63 -9.09 17.70 8.55
N ARG A 64 -7.86 17.16 8.54
CA ARG A 64 -6.62 17.88 8.25
C ARG A 64 -6.23 17.93 6.77
N THR A 65 -7.03 17.31 5.91
CA THR A 65 -6.77 17.25 4.46
C THR A 65 -7.88 17.90 3.66
N PRO A 66 -7.61 18.40 2.43
CA PRO A 66 -8.63 18.93 1.52
C PRO A 66 -9.74 17.92 1.19
N ALA A 67 -10.88 18.39 0.74
CA ALA A 67 -12.06 17.53 0.49
C ALA A 67 -11.81 16.47 -0.61
N ASP A 68 -11.00 16.80 -1.59
CA ASP A 68 -10.64 15.96 -2.74
C ASP A 68 -9.36 15.12 -2.53
N PHE A 69 -8.69 15.29 -1.39
CA PHE A 69 -7.49 14.52 -1.04
C PHE A 69 -7.82 13.04 -0.83
N ARG A 70 -6.96 12.14 -1.31
CA ARG A 70 -7.10 10.69 -1.13
C ARG A 70 -6.04 10.13 -0.19
N MET A 71 -6.46 9.17 0.62
CA MET A 71 -5.57 8.38 1.47
C MET A 71 -5.72 6.91 1.11
N ASP A 72 -4.68 6.32 0.54
CA ASP A 72 -4.56 4.88 0.38
C ASP A 72 -4.05 4.32 1.70
N VAL A 73 -4.75 3.34 2.25
CA VAL A 73 -4.39 2.82 3.58
C VAL A 73 -3.85 1.42 3.46
N LYS A 74 -2.58 1.25 3.84
CA LYS A 74 -1.96 -0.08 3.84
C LYS A 74 -2.59 -0.95 4.91
N ALA A 75 -3.03 -2.14 4.52
CA ALA A 75 -3.65 -3.10 5.43
C ALA A 75 -2.68 -3.53 6.55
N PHE A 76 -3.21 -3.73 7.74
CA PHE A 76 -2.47 -4.25 8.87
C PHE A 76 -1.81 -5.60 8.53
N SER A 77 -0.57 -5.79 8.93
CA SER A 77 0.28 -6.93 8.56
C SER A 77 -0.40 -8.30 8.78
N LEU A 78 -1.19 -8.44 9.83
CA LEU A 78 -1.96 -9.65 10.11
C LEU A 78 -2.87 -10.04 8.94
N LEU A 79 -3.55 -9.06 8.33
CA LEU A 79 -4.51 -9.27 7.23
C LEU A 79 -3.85 -9.66 5.90
N THR A 80 -2.53 -9.61 5.81
CA THR A 80 -1.77 -9.91 4.59
C THR A 80 -0.80 -11.07 4.76
N HIS A 81 -1.07 -12.00 5.68
CA HIS A 81 -0.21 -13.16 5.99
C HIS A 81 1.20 -12.82 6.50
N HIS A 82 1.47 -11.59 6.89
CA HIS A 82 2.69 -11.25 7.60
C HIS A 82 2.52 -11.52 9.11
N PRO A 83 3.63 -11.68 9.84
CA PRO A 83 3.57 -11.69 11.30
C PRO A 83 3.16 -10.31 11.81
N ALA A 84 2.17 -10.28 12.68
CA ALA A 84 1.82 -9.10 13.45
C ALA A 84 2.38 -9.21 14.87
N ARG A 85 2.91 -8.12 15.39
CA ARG A 85 3.31 -8.07 16.81
C ARG A 85 2.06 -8.27 17.67
N ARG A 86 2.19 -9.07 18.72
CA ARG A 86 1.07 -9.37 19.60
C ARG A 86 0.44 -8.12 20.21
N ASP A 87 1.27 -7.16 20.61
CA ASP A 87 0.85 -5.88 21.20
C ASP A 87 0.18 -4.90 20.21
N ALA A 88 0.19 -5.23 18.91
CA ALA A 88 -0.52 -4.48 17.88
C ALA A 88 -1.86 -5.10 17.47
N VAL A 89 -2.15 -6.34 17.93
CA VAL A 89 -3.40 -7.03 17.62
C VAL A 89 -4.44 -6.69 18.67
N TRP A 90 -5.68 -6.44 18.25
CA TRP A 90 -6.82 -6.14 19.15
C TRP A 90 -7.04 -7.24 20.18
N ASP A 91 -7.33 -6.87 21.42
CA ASP A 91 -7.53 -7.79 22.54
C ASP A 91 -8.64 -8.82 22.26
N GLU A 92 -9.72 -8.42 21.59
CA GLU A 92 -10.84 -9.31 21.25
C GLU A 92 -10.47 -10.35 20.19
N VAL A 93 -9.51 -10.04 19.30
CA VAL A 93 -8.92 -11.01 18.36
C VAL A 93 -7.97 -11.93 19.11
N LEU A 94 -7.13 -11.37 20.00
CA LEU A 94 -6.19 -12.14 20.82
C LEU A 94 -6.91 -13.12 21.76
N ALA A 95 -8.08 -12.77 22.25
CA ALA A 95 -8.90 -13.66 23.10
C ALA A 95 -9.37 -14.94 22.38
N GLN A 96 -9.33 -14.95 21.05
CA GLN A 96 -9.69 -16.11 20.22
C GLN A 96 -8.48 -16.93 19.75
N VAL A 97 -7.26 -16.50 20.09
CA VAL A 97 -6.03 -17.26 19.73
C VAL A 97 -6.01 -18.59 20.52
N PRO A 98 -5.87 -19.74 19.84
CA PRO A 98 -5.76 -21.03 20.49
C PRO A 98 -4.60 -21.09 21.48
N ALA A 99 -4.76 -21.89 22.56
CA ALA A 99 -3.78 -22.01 23.65
C ALA A 99 -2.36 -22.37 23.16
N GLU A 100 -2.25 -23.15 22.10
CA GLU A 100 -0.97 -23.54 21.48
C GLU A 100 -0.19 -22.37 20.87
N HIS A 101 -0.84 -21.22 20.66
CA HIS A 101 -0.24 -19.98 20.15
C HIS A 101 -0.27 -18.84 21.17
N ALA A 102 -0.77 -19.07 22.38
CA ALA A 102 -1.03 -18.03 23.39
C ALA A 102 0.23 -17.27 23.80
N ASP A 103 1.39 -17.93 23.87
CA ASP A 103 2.66 -17.33 24.34
C ASP A 103 3.52 -16.77 23.21
N ARG A 104 3.03 -16.75 21.96
CA ARG A 104 3.81 -16.25 20.84
C ARG A 104 3.88 -14.72 20.85
N GLY A 105 5.08 -14.16 20.66
CA GLY A 105 5.30 -12.71 20.53
C GLY A 105 4.80 -12.14 19.20
N SER A 106 4.59 -13.00 18.19
CA SER A 106 4.02 -12.64 16.89
C SER A 106 2.87 -13.58 16.53
N ILE A 107 1.80 -13.01 16.03
CA ILE A 107 0.60 -13.70 15.57
C ILE A 107 0.58 -13.68 14.04
N TYR A 108 0.30 -14.84 13.44
CA TYR A 108 0.01 -14.99 12.02
C TYR A 108 -1.47 -15.25 11.81
N LEU A 109 -1.98 -14.91 10.64
CA LEU A 109 -3.36 -15.21 10.27
C LEU A 109 -3.72 -16.70 10.46
N SER A 110 -2.76 -17.60 10.14
CA SER A 110 -2.91 -19.06 10.31
C SER A 110 -3.01 -19.52 11.77
N HIS A 111 -2.75 -18.66 12.74
CA HIS A 111 -2.93 -18.94 14.16
C HIS A 111 -4.36 -18.65 14.64
N LEU A 112 -5.19 -18.07 13.79
CA LEU A 112 -6.53 -17.60 14.15
C LEU A 112 -7.61 -18.53 13.58
N PRO A 113 -8.67 -18.79 14.32
CA PRO A 113 -9.89 -19.35 13.75
C PRO A 113 -10.56 -18.32 12.80
N GLU A 114 -11.36 -18.79 11.86
CA GLU A 114 -12.00 -17.95 10.84
C GLU A 114 -12.76 -16.77 11.44
N ALA A 115 -13.52 -16.99 12.53
CA ALA A 115 -14.25 -15.92 13.20
C ALA A 115 -13.34 -14.79 13.73
N ALA A 116 -12.11 -15.12 14.16
CA ALA A 116 -11.15 -14.11 14.61
C ALA A 116 -10.50 -13.38 13.43
N VAL A 117 -10.35 -14.06 12.30
CA VAL A 117 -9.93 -13.42 11.04
C VAL A 117 -10.98 -12.41 10.58
N ASP A 118 -12.25 -12.79 10.54
CA ASP A 118 -13.34 -11.90 10.14
C ASP A 118 -13.48 -10.71 11.11
N LEU A 119 -13.31 -10.95 12.42
CA LEU A 119 -13.28 -9.87 13.42
C LEU A 119 -12.14 -8.89 13.18
N ALA A 120 -10.94 -9.37 12.83
CA ALA A 120 -9.79 -8.51 12.55
C ALA A 120 -10.04 -7.62 11.32
N PHE A 121 -10.64 -8.15 10.26
CA PHE A 121 -11.06 -7.36 9.10
C PHE A 121 -12.13 -6.33 9.46
N ALA A 122 -13.15 -6.72 10.21
CA ALA A 122 -14.22 -5.82 10.65
C ALA A 122 -13.68 -4.65 11.48
N LYS A 123 -12.77 -4.91 12.44
CA LYS A 123 -12.14 -3.87 13.25
C LYS A 123 -11.26 -2.93 12.41
N PHE A 124 -10.55 -3.45 11.43
CA PHE A 124 -9.75 -2.62 10.53
C PHE A 124 -10.65 -1.74 9.66
N ALA A 125 -11.72 -2.30 9.07
CA ALA A 125 -12.70 -1.54 8.30
C ALA A 125 -13.39 -0.46 9.15
N GLU A 126 -13.82 -0.79 10.39
CA GLU A 126 -14.42 0.17 11.32
C GLU A 126 -13.50 1.36 11.60
N ALA A 127 -12.20 1.12 11.78
CA ALA A 127 -11.23 2.18 11.99
C ALA A 127 -11.15 3.17 10.81
N LEU A 128 -11.42 2.71 9.58
CA LEU A 128 -11.34 3.52 8.35
C LEU A 128 -12.65 4.27 8.02
N LEU A 129 -13.72 4.06 8.77
CA LEU A 129 -15.04 4.69 8.52
C LEU A 129 -14.98 6.22 8.34
N PRO A 130 -14.19 7.01 9.09
CA PRO A 130 -14.14 8.45 8.88
C PRO A 130 -13.65 8.84 7.47
N LEU A 131 -12.57 8.19 6.96
CA LEU A 131 -12.09 8.43 5.60
C LEU A 131 -13.09 7.94 4.55
N HIS A 132 -13.64 6.75 4.76
CA HIS A 132 -14.63 6.17 3.83
C HIS A 132 -15.88 7.05 3.73
N SER A 133 -16.46 7.46 4.87
CA SER A 133 -17.66 8.29 4.92
C SER A 133 -17.46 9.69 4.33
N ALA A 134 -16.24 10.22 4.41
CA ALA A 134 -15.87 11.50 3.82
C ALA A 134 -15.52 11.41 2.33
N GLY A 135 -15.52 10.22 1.74
CA GLY A 135 -15.09 9.99 0.35
C GLY A 135 -13.60 10.25 0.11
N LYS A 136 -12.78 10.14 1.17
CA LYS A 136 -11.32 10.38 1.13
C LYS A 136 -10.48 9.12 1.17
N LEU A 137 -11.08 7.95 1.44
CA LEU A 137 -10.39 6.68 1.31
C LEU A 137 -10.19 6.38 -0.17
N GLY A 138 -8.93 6.32 -0.63
CA GLY A 138 -8.58 5.96 -1.99
C GLY A 138 -8.68 4.45 -2.20
N GLY A 139 -8.06 3.68 -1.31
CA GLY A 139 -8.16 2.22 -1.31
C GLY A 139 -7.53 1.60 -0.08
N VAL A 140 -7.84 0.33 0.17
CA VAL A 140 -7.18 -0.50 1.17
C VAL A 140 -6.13 -1.37 0.47
N PHE A 141 -4.85 -1.11 0.73
CA PHE A 141 -3.74 -1.76 0.03
C PHE A 141 -3.27 -3.01 0.77
N LEU A 142 -3.55 -4.17 0.21
CA LEU A 142 -3.10 -5.47 0.69
C LEU A 142 -1.83 -5.88 -0.05
N GLN A 143 -0.68 -5.52 0.50
CA GLN A 143 0.61 -6.02 0.00
C GLN A 143 0.92 -7.36 0.65
N PHE A 144 1.01 -8.43 -0.16
CA PHE A 144 1.32 -9.77 0.32
C PHE A 144 2.83 -10.04 0.42
N PRO A 145 3.27 -10.93 1.32
CA PRO A 145 4.68 -11.27 1.47
C PRO A 145 5.21 -12.16 0.33
N ARG A 146 6.53 -12.22 0.19
CA ARG A 146 7.20 -13.06 -0.82
C ARG A 146 6.88 -14.56 -0.72
N TRP A 147 6.38 -15.05 0.40
CA TRP A 147 5.92 -16.45 0.55
C TRP A 147 4.45 -16.66 0.20
N PHE A 148 3.71 -15.60 -0.10
CA PHE A 148 2.34 -15.70 -0.62
C PHE A 148 2.40 -16.02 -2.11
N THR A 149 2.65 -17.28 -2.41
CA THR A 149 2.83 -17.78 -3.77
C THR A 149 1.49 -18.14 -4.42
N ASN A 150 1.47 -18.32 -5.74
CA ASN A 150 0.29 -18.70 -6.51
C ASN A 150 -0.12 -20.16 -6.23
N ARG A 151 -0.73 -20.40 -5.05
CA ARG A 151 -1.26 -21.68 -4.59
C ARG A 151 -2.78 -21.60 -4.41
N ARG A 152 -3.44 -22.76 -4.44
CA ARG A 152 -4.90 -22.86 -4.32
C ARG A 152 -5.45 -22.14 -3.08
N ASP A 153 -4.80 -22.30 -1.93
CA ASP A 153 -5.29 -21.69 -0.68
C ASP A 153 -5.12 -20.17 -0.67
N ASN A 154 -4.02 -19.66 -1.24
CA ASN A 154 -3.81 -18.24 -1.41
C ASN A 154 -4.80 -17.62 -2.42
N ARG A 155 -5.16 -18.34 -3.49
CA ARG A 155 -6.23 -17.90 -4.40
C ARG A 155 -7.59 -17.85 -3.71
N ARG A 156 -7.93 -18.85 -2.88
CA ARG A 156 -9.17 -18.82 -2.07
C ARG A 156 -9.17 -17.66 -1.08
N TYR A 157 -8.01 -17.33 -0.51
CA TYR A 157 -7.91 -16.16 0.35
C TYR A 157 -8.22 -14.86 -0.41
N LEU A 158 -7.68 -14.68 -1.61
CA LEU A 158 -8.04 -13.54 -2.46
C LEU A 158 -9.56 -13.50 -2.74
N ASP A 159 -10.17 -14.62 -3.03
CA ASP A 159 -11.62 -14.72 -3.31
C ASP A 159 -12.47 -14.25 -2.10
N SER A 160 -11.95 -14.33 -0.86
CA SER A 160 -12.67 -13.92 0.34
C SER A 160 -12.53 -12.43 0.68
N LEU A 161 -11.63 -11.68 0.03
CA LEU A 161 -11.32 -10.31 0.44
C LEU A 161 -12.47 -9.32 0.22
N ALA A 162 -13.17 -9.44 -0.90
CA ALA A 162 -14.31 -8.58 -1.21
C ALA A 162 -15.46 -8.72 -0.19
N GLU A 163 -15.68 -9.94 0.30
CA GLU A 163 -16.68 -10.21 1.34
C GLU A 163 -16.28 -9.68 2.71
N ARG A 164 -14.96 -9.63 3.00
CA ARG A 164 -14.42 -9.14 4.28
C ARG A 164 -14.28 -7.63 4.37
N LEU A 165 -14.22 -6.96 3.22
CA LEU A 165 -14.14 -5.49 3.13
C LEU A 165 -15.25 -4.95 2.21
N PRO A 166 -16.53 -5.20 2.53
CA PRO A 166 -17.63 -4.82 1.67
C PRO A 166 -17.73 -3.30 1.54
N GLY A 167 -17.80 -2.81 0.31
CA GLY A 167 -17.91 -1.37 0.00
C GLY A 167 -16.59 -0.59 0.08
N TYR A 168 -15.45 -1.27 0.26
CA TYR A 168 -14.12 -0.68 0.19
C TYR A 168 -13.46 -1.04 -1.15
N ASP A 169 -12.75 -0.10 -1.75
CA ASP A 169 -11.85 -0.38 -2.86
C ASP A 169 -10.60 -1.08 -2.28
N VAL A 170 -10.41 -2.34 -2.69
CA VAL A 170 -9.31 -3.19 -2.21
C VAL A 170 -8.29 -3.36 -3.31
N ALA A 171 -7.04 -2.94 -3.06
CA ALA A 171 -5.93 -3.06 -3.98
C ALA A 171 -4.94 -4.16 -3.53
N VAL A 172 -4.58 -5.04 -4.44
CA VAL A 172 -3.75 -6.22 -4.17
C VAL A 172 -2.39 -6.08 -4.83
N GLU A 173 -1.33 -6.10 -4.00
CA GLU A 173 0.05 -6.12 -4.45
C GLU A 173 0.69 -7.48 -4.17
N PHE A 174 1.24 -8.08 -5.21
CA PHE A 174 1.98 -9.33 -5.12
C PHE A 174 3.50 -9.07 -4.98
N ARG A 175 4.17 -9.99 -4.28
CA ARG A 175 5.62 -9.99 -4.05
C ARG A 175 6.23 -11.36 -4.33
N HIS A 176 5.74 -12.03 -5.37
CA HIS A 176 6.32 -13.29 -5.82
C HIS A 176 6.00 -13.54 -7.29
N ALA A 177 7.03 -13.86 -8.08
CA ALA A 177 6.97 -14.08 -9.53
C ALA A 177 5.91 -15.11 -9.96
N SER A 178 5.58 -16.11 -9.11
CA SER A 178 4.63 -17.18 -9.46
C SER A 178 3.24 -16.69 -9.85
N TRP A 179 2.84 -15.49 -9.44
CA TRP A 179 1.56 -14.91 -9.81
C TRP A 179 1.48 -14.49 -11.28
N PHE A 180 2.65 -14.22 -11.89
CA PHE A 180 2.75 -13.76 -13.28
C PHE A 180 3.62 -14.66 -14.16
N SER A 181 4.14 -15.78 -13.65
CA SER A 181 4.95 -16.73 -14.43
C SER A 181 4.10 -17.52 -15.42
N GLY A 182 4.55 -17.64 -16.66
CA GLY A 182 3.86 -18.36 -17.71
C GLY A 182 2.41 -17.87 -17.92
N ASP A 183 1.45 -18.78 -17.93
CA ASP A 183 0.02 -18.47 -18.11
C ASP A 183 -0.66 -17.95 -16.83
N SER A 184 0.08 -17.72 -15.75
CA SER A 184 -0.53 -17.32 -14.47
C SER A 184 -1.01 -15.87 -14.47
N GLY A 185 -0.29 -14.95 -15.12
CA GLY A 185 -0.62 -13.54 -15.15
C GLY A 185 -2.06 -13.25 -15.61
N PRO A 186 -2.46 -13.68 -16.82
CA PRO A 186 -3.83 -13.48 -17.28
C PRO A 186 -4.89 -14.13 -16.38
N LYS A 187 -4.57 -15.26 -15.73
CA LYS A 187 -5.50 -15.92 -14.79
C LYS A 187 -5.63 -15.13 -13.49
N THR A 188 -4.52 -14.55 -13.01
CA THR A 188 -4.49 -13.70 -11.82
C THR A 188 -5.29 -12.43 -12.04
N LEU A 189 -5.07 -11.72 -13.14
CA LEU A 189 -5.82 -10.50 -13.46
C LEU A 189 -7.33 -10.77 -13.59
N ARG A 190 -7.74 -11.82 -14.31
CA ARG A 190 -9.15 -12.21 -14.39
C ARG A 190 -9.77 -12.57 -13.04
N GLN A 191 -9.00 -13.18 -12.12
CA GLN A 191 -9.50 -13.47 -10.77
C GLN A 191 -9.74 -12.19 -9.99
N LEU A 192 -8.78 -11.24 -10.02
CA LEU A 192 -8.94 -9.96 -9.35
C LEU A 192 -10.14 -9.18 -9.92
N GLU A 193 -10.27 -9.10 -11.23
CA GLU A 193 -11.39 -8.45 -11.91
C GLU A 193 -12.74 -9.08 -11.49
N ALA A 194 -12.84 -10.41 -11.50
CA ALA A 194 -14.05 -11.12 -11.11
C ALA A 194 -14.45 -10.91 -9.64
N GLN A 195 -13.48 -10.60 -8.79
CA GLN A 195 -13.68 -10.32 -7.35
C GLN A 195 -13.78 -8.82 -7.05
N GLY A 196 -13.69 -7.94 -8.04
CA GLY A 196 -13.68 -6.49 -7.82
C GLY A 196 -12.47 -6.00 -7.03
N LEU A 197 -11.32 -6.65 -7.17
CA LEU A 197 -10.07 -6.29 -6.51
C LEU A 197 -9.16 -5.55 -7.49
N ALA A 198 -8.66 -4.37 -7.12
CA ALA A 198 -7.73 -3.62 -7.92
C ALA A 198 -6.34 -4.29 -7.92
N TYR A 199 -5.76 -4.44 -9.10
CA TYR A 199 -4.39 -4.89 -9.23
C TYR A 199 -3.43 -3.73 -9.03
N VAL A 200 -2.42 -3.90 -8.17
CA VAL A 200 -1.33 -2.94 -8.01
C VAL A 200 -0.21 -3.28 -8.99
N CYS A 201 -0.04 -2.43 -10.00
CA CYS A 201 1.13 -2.47 -10.88
C CYS A 201 2.36 -2.05 -10.08
N VAL A 202 3.47 -2.78 -10.19
CA VAL A 202 4.69 -2.45 -9.47
C VAL A 202 5.85 -2.18 -10.41
N ASP A 203 6.67 -1.18 -10.07
CA ASP A 203 7.99 -0.96 -10.66
C ASP A 203 9.04 -1.25 -9.59
N GLU A 204 9.76 -2.35 -9.76
CA GLU A 204 10.68 -2.89 -8.76
C GLU A 204 11.84 -3.64 -9.42
N PRO A 205 12.95 -3.93 -8.69
CA PRO A 205 14.09 -4.66 -9.23
C PRO A 205 13.66 -6.00 -9.80
N GLN A 206 14.14 -6.35 -10.99
CA GLN A 206 13.79 -7.60 -11.67
C GLN A 206 14.86 -8.68 -11.48
N GLY A 207 14.47 -9.95 -11.72
CA GLY A 207 15.37 -11.10 -11.62
C GLY A 207 15.36 -11.82 -10.27
N PHE A 208 14.44 -11.46 -9.36
CA PHE A 208 14.25 -12.09 -8.06
C PHE A 208 12.92 -12.86 -8.03
N ASP A 209 12.86 -13.95 -7.26
CA ASP A 209 11.59 -14.66 -7.01
C ASP A 209 10.56 -13.76 -6.28
N SER A 210 11.06 -12.81 -5.48
CA SER A 210 10.26 -11.81 -4.76
C SER A 210 9.81 -10.62 -5.61
N SER A 211 10.10 -10.62 -6.91
CA SER A 211 9.72 -9.56 -7.84
C SER A 211 8.63 -10.00 -8.80
N VAL A 212 7.75 -9.06 -9.11
CA VAL A 212 6.69 -9.20 -10.10
C VAL A 212 7.08 -8.36 -11.34
N PRO A 213 6.87 -8.85 -12.56
CA PRO A 213 7.15 -8.04 -13.75
C PRO A 213 6.26 -6.80 -13.79
N PRO A 214 6.69 -5.70 -14.40
CA PRO A 214 5.91 -4.46 -14.50
C PRO A 214 4.77 -4.61 -15.52
N VAL A 215 3.76 -5.37 -15.14
CA VAL A 215 2.54 -5.55 -15.95
C VAL A 215 1.61 -4.40 -15.67
N LEU A 216 1.29 -3.62 -16.70
CA LEU A 216 0.29 -2.56 -16.62
C LEU A 216 -1.09 -3.15 -16.96
N ALA A 217 -1.99 -3.16 -15.99
CA ALA A 217 -3.34 -3.64 -16.15
C ALA A 217 -4.27 -3.01 -15.12
N THR A 218 -5.53 -2.80 -15.50
CA THR A 218 -6.62 -2.43 -14.59
C THR A 218 -7.55 -3.62 -14.40
N THR A 219 -8.05 -3.81 -13.20
CA THR A 219 -9.03 -4.85 -12.86
C THR A 219 -10.28 -4.28 -12.20
N THR A 220 -10.28 -2.96 -11.91
CA THR A 220 -11.41 -2.20 -11.36
C THR A 220 -11.36 -0.76 -11.88
N ASP A 221 -12.27 0.11 -11.42
CA ASP A 221 -12.26 1.55 -11.72
C ASP A 221 -11.12 2.32 -11.02
N LEU A 222 -10.42 1.69 -10.06
CA LEU A 222 -9.20 2.18 -9.43
C LEU A 222 -7.98 1.48 -10.06
N ALA A 223 -7.07 2.26 -10.64
CA ALA A 223 -5.75 1.80 -11.07
C ALA A 223 -4.68 2.25 -10.08
N VAL A 224 -3.71 1.40 -9.78
CA VAL A 224 -2.63 1.73 -8.86
C VAL A 224 -1.29 1.34 -9.48
N ILE A 225 -0.32 2.25 -9.41
CA ILE A 225 1.08 2.00 -9.75
C ILE A 225 1.93 2.34 -8.52
N ARG A 226 2.79 1.42 -8.09
CA ARG A 226 3.74 1.68 -7.01
C ARG A 226 5.17 1.59 -7.49
N PHE A 227 5.91 2.68 -7.33
CA PHE A 227 7.30 2.85 -7.71
C PHE A 227 8.22 2.52 -6.54
N HIS A 228 8.82 1.32 -6.54
CA HIS A 228 9.70 0.85 -5.46
C HIS A 228 11.17 1.19 -5.71
N GLY A 229 11.52 1.61 -6.93
CA GLY A 229 12.90 1.81 -7.37
C GLY A 229 13.59 0.50 -7.77
N HIS A 230 14.78 0.63 -8.34
CA HIS A 230 15.54 -0.50 -8.90
C HIS A 230 16.81 -0.85 -8.10
N ASN A 231 16.79 -0.68 -6.77
CA ASN A 231 17.94 -1.02 -5.92
C ASN A 231 18.05 -2.54 -5.72
N ALA A 232 18.64 -3.22 -6.68
CA ALA A 232 18.81 -4.67 -6.68
C ALA A 232 19.74 -5.17 -5.55
N GLU A 233 20.72 -4.36 -5.12
CA GLU A 233 21.68 -4.73 -4.07
C GLU A 233 21.00 -4.93 -2.71
N THR A 234 19.98 -4.15 -2.43
CA THR A 234 19.29 -4.15 -1.13
C THR A 234 17.93 -4.82 -1.15
N TRP A 235 17.41 -5.21 -2.32
CA TRP A 235 16.05 -5.73 -2.48
C TRP A 235 15.70 -6.88 -1.53
N GLU A 236 16.54 -7.90 -1.46
CA GLU A 236 16.37 -9.06 -0.57
C GLU A 236 17.25 -9.01 0.68
N ALA A 237 18.00 -7.92 0.90
CA ALA A 237 18.87 -7.80 2.06
C ALA A 237 18.06 -7.85 3.36
N SER A 238 18.56 -8.58 4.35
CA SER A 238 17.97 -8.68 5.68
C SER A 238 18.62 -7.68 6.65
N GLY A 239 17.86 -7.23 7.66
CA GLY A 239 18.41 -6.39 8.74
C GLY A 239 18.65 -4.92 8.37
N ILE A 240 18.20 -4.47 7.21
CA ILE A 240 18.28 -3.07 6.79
C ILE A 240 16.94 -2.35 6.96
N SER A 241 16.99 -1.02 7.04
CA SER A 241 15.78 -0.21 7.11
C SER A 241 15.01 -0.19 5.78
N PRO A 242 13.69 0.08 5.78
CA PRO A 242 12.95 0.31 4.54
C PRO A 242 13.55 1.43 3.69
N ALA A 243 14.00 2.54 4.30
CA ALA A 243 14.63 3.64 3.59
C ALA A 243 15.88 3.21 2.80
N GLU A 244 16.72 2.35 3.39
CA GLU A 244 17.90 1.82 2.67
C GLU A 244 17.50 0.83 1.59
N ARG A 245 16.47 -0.01 1.82
CA ARG A 245 15.97 -0.96 0.83
C ARG A 245 15.48 -0.26 -0.44
N PHE A 246 14.73 0.81 -0.27
CA PHE A 246 14.10 1.57 -1.35
C PHE A 246 14.90 2.83 -1.73
N ARG A 247 16.21 2.86 -1.43
CA ARG A 247 17.10 3.94 -1.81
C ARG A 247 17.38 3.92 -3.31
N TYR A 248 16.51 4.56 -4.05
CA TYR A 248 16.61 4.70 -5.50
C TYR A 248 16.01 6.04 -5.94
N LEU A 249 16.77 6.84 -6.67
CA LEU A 249 16.27 8.06 -7.28
C LEU A 249 16.05 7.79 -8.77
N TYR A 250 14.80 7.83 -9.20
CA TYR A 250 14.48 7.73 -10.63
C TYR A 250 15.08 8.91 -11.39
N SER A 251 15.66 8.63 -12.54
CA SER A 251 16.14 9.66 -13.45
C SER A 251 14.99 10.28 -14.25
N ASP A 252 15.24 11.46 -14.84
CA ASP A 252 14.26 12.14 -15.70
C ASP A 252 13.86 11.28 -16.90
N GLU A 253 14.82 10.51 -17.46
CA GLU A 253 14.56 9.60 -18.58
C GLU A 253 13.70 8.40 -18.20
N GLU A 254 13.82 7.90 -16.96
CA GLU A 254 12.96 6.82 -16.46
C GLU A 254 11.53 7.34 -16.27
N LEU A 255 11.36 8.50 -15.63
CA LEU A 255 10.06 9.11 -15.42
C LEU A 255 9.40 9.50 -16.74
N ALA A 256 10.16 10.04 -17.71
CA ALA A 256 9.67 10.34 -19.05
C ALA A 256 9.16 9.09 -19.80
N ARG A 257 9.72 7.89 -19.53
CA ARG A 257 9.19 6.62 -20.06
C ARG A 257 7.92 6.18 -19.33
N TRP A 258 7.79 6.49 -18.04
CA TRP A 258 6.63 6.12 -17.24
C TRP A 258 5.41 7.01 -17.48
N ALA A 259 5.58 8.31 -17.73
CA ALA A 259 4.46 9.25 -17.88
C ALA A 259 3.42 8.81 -18.94
N PRO A 260 3.80 8.40 -20.18
CA PRO A 260 2.82 7.91 -21.15
C PRO A 260 2.15 6.59 -20.71
N GLN A 261 2.85 5.74 -19.98
CA GLN A 261 2.29 4.48 -19.46
C GLN A 261 1.26 4.73 -18.34
N VAL A 262 1.51 5.72 -17.48
CA VAL A 262 0.55 6.17 -16.45
C VAL A 262 -0.70 6.73 -17.14
N THR A 263 -0.54 7.54 -18.17
CA THR A 263 -1.65 8.12 -18.96
C THR A 263 -2.46 7.03 -19.66
N GLU A 264 -1.80 6.04 -20.26
CA GLU A 264 -2.47 4.91 -20.92
C GLU A 264 -3.28 4.08 -19.93
N LEU A 265 -2.69 3.76 -18.76
CA LEU A 265 -3.39 3.03 -17.70
C LEU A 265 -4.59 3.84 -17.19
N ALA A 266 -4.42 5.14 -16.99
CA ALA A 266 -5.49 6.04 -16.54
C ALA A 266 -6.66 6.10 -17.51
N ALA A 267 -6.43 5.93 -18.82
CA ALA A 267 -7.51 5.87 -19.81
C ALA A 267 -8.47 4.69 -19.61
N THR A 268 -8.08 3.67 -18.82
CA THR A 268 -8.87 2.45 -18.54
C THR A 268 -9.50 2.45 -17.14
N ALA A 269 -9.32 3.50 -16.35
CA ALA A 269 -9.83 3.61 -14.98
C ALA A 269 -10.49 4.97 -14.73
N SER A 270 -11.34 5.07 -13.72
CA SER A 270 -11.93 6.33 -13.28
C SER A 270 -10.93 7.18 -12.49
N GLU A 271 -10.13 6.52 -11.64
CA GLU A 271 -9.10 7.13 -10.81
C GLU A 271 -7.81 6.30 -10.87
N THR A 272 -6.67 6.96 -10.94
CA THR A 272 -5.34 6.32 -11.01
C THR A 272 -4.42 6.93 -9.96
N HIS A 273 -3.84 6.08 -9.12
CA HIS A 273 -2.88 6.47 -8.09
C HIS A 273 -1.48 6.00 -8.47
N ALA A 274 -0.55 6.95 -8.60
CA ALA A 274 0.87 6.73 -8.85
C ALA A 274 1.66 7.04 -7.57
N ILE A 275 2.08 6.00 -6.85
CA ILE A 275 2.62 6.10 -5.50
C ILE A 275 4.11 5.78 -5.48
N PHE A 276 4.93 6.76 -5.12
CA PHE A 276 6.37 6.58 -4.96
C PHE A 276 6.70 6.01 -3.57
N ASN A 277 7.24 4.80 -3.54
CA ASN A 277 7.68 4.10 -2.32
C ASN A 277 9.22 4.07 -2.18
N ASN A 278 9.95 4.82 -2.98
CA ASN A 278 11.39 5.01 -2.89
C ASN A 278 11.74 6.01 -1.77
N CYS A 279 11.27 5.71 -0.55
CA CYS A 279 11.29 6.58 0.63
C CYS A 279 12.69 6.65 1.27
N TYR A 280 13.64 7.28 0.59
CA TYR A 280 14.95 7.64 1.13
C TYR A 280 15.16 9.13 0.99
N GLN A 281 15.30 9.86 2.11
CA GLN A 281 15.38 11.32 2.10
C GLN A 281 14.19 11.93 1.32
N ASP A 282 14.44 12.84 0.39
CA ASP A 282 13.44 13.50 -0.44
C ASP A 282 13.18 12.79 -1.79
N TYR A 283 13.74 11.60 -2.03
CA TYR A 283 13.69 10.95 -3.35
C TYR A 283 12.24 10.72 -3.82
N GLY A 284 11.40 10.20 -2.94
CA GLY A 284 9.99 9.95 -3.26
C GLY A 284 9.24 11.22 -3.64
N VAL A 285 9.32 12.26 -2.82
CA VAL A 285 8.62 13.53 -3.08
C VAL A 285 9.18 14.27 -4.30
N ARG A 286 10.48 14.17 -4.58
CA ARG A 286 11.07 14.73 -5.80
C ARG A 286 10.56 14.02 -7.05
N ASN A 287 10.62 12.70 -7.07
CA ASN A 287 10.14 11.93 -8.23
C ASN A 287 8.63 12.07 -8.41
N ALA A 288 7.84 12.17 -7.33
CA ALA A 288 6.42 12.43 -7.42
C ALA A 288 6.14 13.80 -8.09
N ALA A 289 6.84 14.85 -7.67
CA ALA A 289 6.72 16.18 -8.28
C ALA A 289 7.16 16.18 -9.77
N GLN A 290 8.30 15.53 -10.09
CA GLN A 290 8.78 15.39 -11.47
C GLN A 290 7.78 14.63 -12.37
N LEU A 291 7.13 13.57 -11.84
CA LEU A 291 6.10 12.86 -12.60
C LEU A 291 4.85 13.72 -12.82
N LEU A 292 4.42 14.51 -11.83
CA LEU A 292 3.32 15.46 -12.00
C LEU A 292 3.62 16.45 -13.14
N ASP A 293 4.80 17.07 -13.13
CA ASP A 293 5.23 18.00 -14.19
C ASP A 293 5.23 17.36 -15.60
N LEU A 294 5.43 16.04 -15.70
CA LEU A 294 5.41 15.32 -16.99
C LEU A 294 3.99 14.90 -17.42
N LEU A 295 3.02 14.92 -16.52
CA LEU A 295 1.63 14.53 -16.78
C LEU A 295 0.73 15.74 -17.09
N ASP A 296 1.18 16.95 -16.73
CA ASP A 296 0.52 18.24 -17.07
C ASP A 296 0.76 18.62 -18.56
#